data_7ead98906395af883bc9d5e3d7822112
#
_entry.id   7ead98906395af883bc9d5e3d7822112
#
_cell.length_a   1.000
_cell.length_b   1.000
_cell.length_c   1.000
_cell.angle_alpha   90.00
_cell.angle_beta   90.00
_cell.angle_gamma   90.00
#
_symmetry.space_group_name_H-M   'P 1'
#
loop_
_entity.id
_entity.type
_entity.pdbx_description
1 polymer ?
#
loop_
_entity_poly.entity_id
_entity_poly.type
_entity_poly.pdbx_seq_one_letter_code
_entity_poly.pdbx_strand_id
1 'polypeptide(L)'
;MIPVILSGGSGSRLWPLSRKQFPKQFLALTGEHTLFQQTLERLVFEGMDAPIVVCNKEHTFIVQEQLAALDLQTQGILLEPFGRNTAPAVAMSAMKLVNEGRDALMLVLPADHVIDDQKALQRALALATVAAERGEMVLFGVPATKPETGYGYIRSSQDALLPEGVARVAQFVEKPDEQRAIEFVQAGGYFWNSGMFLFRASRFLEELKKHDPDIYDTCLLALERSQVDGTTLNIDEASFACCPDNSIDYAVMEKTQRACVVPMSAGWSDVGCWSSLWDVHDKDDHGNVTKGDVVVQDSHNCMIHGNGKLVSVIGLDNIVVVETKDAMMIAHKDKVQGVKQMVKTLDAQGRSETQNHLEVYRPWGSYDSVDMGGRFQVKHITVKPGASLSLQMHHHRAEHWIVVSGTAEVTCDQNVFLLTENQSTYIPIASVHRLRNPGKIPLEIIEVQSGSYLGEDDIERFEDVYGRTSESAQCGGAVKAASQ
;
A
#
# COMPACT_ATOMS: atom_id res chain seq x y z
N MET A 1 3.70 -10.67 21.33
CA MET A 1 2.72 -9.74 20.72
C MET A 1 2.84 -9.86 19.22
N ILE A 2 1.72 -9.95 18.49
CA ILE A 2 1.72 -10.14 17.04
C ILE A 2 1.31 -8.84 16.36
N PRO A 3 2.19 -8.21 15.57
CA PRO A 3 1.82 -7.08 14.73
C PRO A 3 0.89 -7.52 13.60
N VAL A 4 -0.18 -6.75 13.37
CA VAL A 4 -1.08 -6.88 12.22
C VAL A 4 -0.99 -5.60 11.41
N ILE A 5 -0.32 -5.68 10.26
CA ILE A 5 -0.04 -4.53 9.42
C ILE A 5 -1.14 -4.40 8.37
N LEU A 6 -1.92 -3.33 8.45
CA LEU A 6 -2.98 -3.04 7.50
C LEU A 6 -2.41 -2.23 6.33
N SER A 7 -2.13 -2.90 5.22
CA SER A 7 -1.56 -2.31 4.00
C SER A 7 -2.63 -2.07 2.94
N GLY A 8 -3.73 -1.43 3.37
CA GLY A 8 -4.84 -1.04 2.51
C GLY A 8 -4.82 0.44 2.14
N GLY A 9 -5.75 0.83 1.26
CA GLY A 9 -5.94 2.22 0.85
C GLY A 9 -5.07 2.63 -0.34
N SER A 10 -5.59 3.54 -1.18
CA SER A 10 -4.91 4.01 -2.40
C SER A 10 -4.00 5.22 -2.18
N GLY A 11 -4.12 5.91 -1.03
CA GLY A 11 -3.34 7.12 -0.75
C GLY A 11 -3.50 8.26 -1.76
N SER A 12 -4.62 8.35 -2.47
CA SER A 12 -4.86 9.21 -3.64
C SER A 12 -4.59 10.71 -3.44
N ARG A 13 -4.53 11.19 -2.18
CA ARG A 13 -4.19 12.60 -1.88
C ARG A 13 -2.71 12.94 -2.10
N LEU A 14 -1.84 11.93 -2.24
CA LEU A 14 -0.42 12.10 -2.59
C LEU A 14 -0.16 11.88 -4.10
N TRP A 15 -1.22 11.89 -4.93
CA TRP A 15 -1.03 11.96 -6.38
C TRP A 15 -0.19 13.20 -6.73
N PRO A 16 0.75 13.15 -7.69
CA PRO A 16 1.01 12.07 -8.65
C PRO A 16 2.00 10.99 -8.19
N LEU A 17 2.56 11.03 -6.97
CA LEU A 17 3.43 9.96 -6.49
C LEU A 17 2.68 8.68 -6.14
N SER A 18 1.52 8.80 -5.46
CA SER A 18 0.68 7.64 -5.22
C SER A 18 -0.22 7.34 -6.41
N ARG A 19 -0.35 6.08 -6.76
CA ARG A 19 -1.22 5.56 -7.82
C ARG A 19 -2.04 4.40 -7.25
N LYS A 20 -3.11 4.01 -7.94
CA LYS A 20 -3.93 2.88 -7.49
C LYS A 20 -3.12 1.59 -7.38
N GLN A 21 -2.25 1.31 -8.36
CA GLN A 21 -1.37 0.15 -8.38
C GLN A 21 -0.08 0.32 -7.58
N PHE A 22 0.23 1.54 -7.13
CA PHE A 22 1.39 1.85 -6.30
C PHE A 22 1.01 2.86 -5.21
N PRO A 23 0.26 2.41 -4.18
CA PRO A 23 -0.23 3.28 -3.13
C PRO A 23 0.87 3.84 -2.23
N LYS A 24 0.50 4.84 -1.45
CA LYS A 24 1.37 5.65 -0.60
C LYS A 24 2.26 4.83 0.35
N GLN A 25 1.76 3.74 0.93
CA GLN A 25 2.52 2.91 1.86
C GLN A 25 3.77 2.29 1.24
N PHE A 26 3.79 2.09 -0.06
CA PHE A 26 4.93 1.53 -0.79
C PHE A 26 5.89 2.57 -1.33
N LEU A 27 5.71 3.86 -1.00
CA LEU A 27 6.57 4.97 -1.40
C LEU A 27 7.57 5.32 -0.30
N ALA A 28 8.82 5.63 -0.70
CA ALA A 28 9.85 6.20 0.16
C ALA A 28 9.66 7.72 0.26
N LEU A 29 8.75 8.15 1.14
CA LEU A 29 8.36 9.56 1.28
C LEU A 29 9.25 10.33 2.25
N THR A 30 9.63 9.72 3.38
CA THR A 30 10.33 10.37 4.51
C THR A 30 11.73 9.81 4.77
N GLY A 31 12.28 9.02 3.86
CA GLY A 31 13.60 8.40 3.98
C GLY A 31 13.93 7.54 2.79
N GLU A 32 14.87 6.61 2.96
CA GLU A 32 15.27 5.63 1.93
C GLU A 32 14.30 4.45 1.84
N HIS A 33 13.72 4.06 2.97
CA HIS A 33 12.74 2.98 3.05
C HIS A 33 11.31 3.50 2.86
N THR A 34 10.45 2.64 2.31
CA THR A 34 9.02 2.93 2.15
C THR A 34 8.32 3.02 3.50
N LEU A 35 7.14 3.65 3.57
CA LEU A 35 6.38 3.74 4.81
C LEU A 35 6.03 2.36 5.38
N PHE A 36 5.74 1.39 4.51
CA PHE A 36 5.51 0.00 4.89
C PHE A 36 6.77 -0.63 5.51
N GLN A 37 7.94 -0.46 4.91
CA GLN A 37 9.20 -0.93 5.45
C GLN A 37 9.55 -0.27 6.79
N GLN A 38 9.41 1.05 6.89
CA GLN A 38 9.60 1.79 8.14
C GLN A 38 8.65 1.31 9.24
N THR A 39 7.40 0.94 8.88
CA THR A 39 6.44 0.37 9.83
C THR A 39 6.89 -0.98 10.35
N LEU A 40 7.47 -1.83 9.51
CA LEU A 40 8.02 -3.13 9.91
C LEU A 40 9.27 -2.99 10.78
N GLU A 41 10.22 -2.13 10.38
CA GLU A 41 11.49 -1.91 11.08
C GLU A 41 11.29 -1.40 12.51
N ARG A 42 10.32 -0.49 12.74
CA ARG A 42 10.02 0.02 14.09
C ARG A 42 9.48 -1.03 15.05
N LEU A 43 9.10 -2.21 14.55
CA LEU A 43 8.57 -3.32 15.34
C LEU A 43 9.61 -4.42 15.62
N VAL A 44 10.86 -4.23 15.18
CA VAL A 44 11.96 -5.19 15.43
C VAL A 44 12.55 -4.90 16.82
N PHE A 45 11.93 -5.44 17.87
CA PHE A 45 12.43 -5.40 19.24
C PHE A 45 11.88 -6.57 20.09
N GLU A 46 12.48 -6.79 21.27
CA GLU A 46 12.12 -7.89 22.15
C GLU A 46 10.62 -7.91 22.53
N GLY A 47 10.00 -9.07 22.43
CA GLY A 47 8.58 -9.28 22.72
C GLY A 47 7.65 -9.12 21.52
N MET A 48 8.18 -8.76 20.33
CA MET A 48 7.43 -8.77 19.07
C MET A 48 7.66 -10.08 18.32
N ASP A 49 6.58 -10.69 17.89
CA ASP A 49 6.58 -11.82 16.95
C ASP A 49 6.65 -11.33 15.50
N ALA A 50 6.86 -12.25 14.56
CA ALA A 50 6.74 -11.95 13.15
C ALA A 50 5.33 -11.41 12.80
N PRO A 51 5.19 -10.42 11.90
CA PRO A 51 3.92 -9.78 11.61
C PRO A 51 2.99 -10.63 10.74
N ILE A 52 1.69 -10.34 10.83
CA ILE A 52 0.70 -10.66 9.81
C ILE A 52 0.53 -9.40 8.96
N VAL A 53 0.55 -9.54 7.63
CA VAL A 53 0.29 -8.44 6.70
C VAL A 53 -1.04 -8.65 6.01
N VAL A 54 -1.90 -7.64 6.02
CA VAL A 54 -3.16 -7.65 5.26
C VAL A 54 -3.05 -6.65 4.12
N CYS A 55 -3.22 -7.10 2.88
CA CYS A 55 -3.14 -6.24 1.70
C CYS A 55 -4.11 -6.68 0.60
N ASN A 56 -4.33 -5.80 -0.38
CA ASN A 56 -5.07 -6.16 -1.58
C ASN A 56 -4.28 -7.19 -2.41
N LYS A 57 -4.98 -8.14 -3.02
CA LYS A 57 -4.40 -9.16 -3.90
C LYS A 57 -3.52 -8.56 -5.02
N GLU A 58 -3.89 -7.39 -5.54
CA GLU A 58 -3.11 -6.69 -6.57
C GLU A 58 -1.73 -6.22 -6.08
N HIS A 59 -1.55 -6.04 -4.76
CA HIS A 59 -0.31 -5.56 -4.14
C HIS A 59 0.58 -6.68 -3.56
N THR A 60 0.19 -7.94 -3.68
CA THR A 60 0.91 -9.10 -3.12
C THR A 60 2.39 -9.06 -3.44
N PHE A 61 2.71 -8.83 -4.70
CA PHE A 61 4.09 -8.81 -5.18
C PHE A 61 4.93 -7.71 -4.51
N ILE A 62 4.40 -6.47 -4.43
CA ILE A 62 5.11 -5.34 -3.82
C ILE A 62 5.37 -5.62 -2.33
N VAL A 63 4.39 -6.18 -1.63
CA VAL A 63 4.52 -6.57 -0.21
C VAL A 63 5.63 -7.62 -0.06
N GLN A 64 5.62 -8.69 -0.86
CA GLN A 64 6.63 -9.75 -0.81
C GLN A 64 8.04 -9.22 -1.12
N GLU A 65 8.17 -8.34 -2.11
CA GLU A 65 9.44 -7.72 -2.47
C GLU A 65 9.99 -6.85 -1.33
N GLN A 66 9.15 -6.00 -0.74
CA GLN A 66 9.58 -5.11 0.35
C GLN A 66 9.89 -5.87 1.64
N LEU A 67 9.20 -6.97 1.93
CA LEU A 67 9.55 -7.88 3.02
C LEU A 67 10.90 -8.57 2.77
N ALA A 68 11.11 -9.08 1.56
CA ALA A 68 12.37 -9.73 1.18
C ALA A 68 13.56 -8.76 1.24
N ALA A 69 13.37 -7.50 0.88
CA ALA A 69 14.41 -6.47 0.98
C ALA A 69 14.88 -6.21 2.43
N LEU A 70 14.03 -6.47 3.41
CA LEU A 70 14.34 -6.35 4.84
C LEU A 70 14.77 -7.68 5.49
N ASP A 71 14.81 -8.78 4.74
CA ASP A 71 15.02 -10.15 5.27
C ASP A 71 14.06 -10.51 6.42
N LEU A 72 12.82 -10.02 6.36
CA LEU A 72 11.81 -10.23 7.39
C LEU A 72 10.88 -11.38 7.03
N GLN A 73 10.69 -12.29 8.01
CA GLN A 73 9.69 -13.35 7.93
C GLN A 73 8.33 -12.88 8.43
N THR A 74 7.25 -13.43 7.88
CA THR A 74 5.88 -13.16 8.30
C THR A 74 5.19 -14.41 8.80
N GLN A 75 4.16 -14.25 9.65
CA GLN A 75 3.24 -15.35 10.02
C GLN A 75 2.15 -15.58 8.96
N GLY A 76 2.04 -14.69 8.00
CA GLY A 76 1.14 -14.81 6.87
C GLY A 76 0.86 -13.48 6.19
N ILE A 77 0.54 -13.56 4.91
CA ILE A 77 0.04 -12.44 4.11
C ILE A 77 -1.41 -12.78 3.75
N LEU A 78 -2.37 -11.99 4.25
CA LEU A 78 -3.79 -12.13 3.98
C LEU A 78 -4.13 -11.24 2.76
N LEU A 79 -4.63 -11.85 1.71
CA LEU A 79 -4.95 -11.18 0.45
C LEU A 79 -6.44 -10.90 0.34
N GLU A 80 -6.81 -9.65 0.50
CA GLU A 80 -8.17 -9.18 0.23
C GLU A 80 -8.40 -9.09 -1.28
N PRO A 81 -9.46 -9.69 -1.83
CA PRO A 81 -9.80 -9.54 -3.25
C PRO A 81 -10.15 -8.09 -3.60
N PHE A 82 -10.72 -7.36 -2.66
CA PHE A 82 -11.00 -5.92 -2.70
C PHE A 82 -11.11 -5.37 -1.28
N GLY A 83 -10.94 -4.06 -1.09
CA GLY A 83 -11.01 -3.43 0.23
C GLY A 83 -12.42 -3.41 0.81
N ARG A 84 -12.55 -3.74 2.10
CA ARG A 84 -13.77 -3.64 2.93
C ARG A 84 -13.51 -2.87 4.22
N ASN A 85 -12.59 -1.89 4.16
CA ASN A 85 -12.16 -1.11 5.32
C ASN A 85 -11.42 -1.97 6.37
N THR A 86 -11.25 -1.47 7.60
CA THR A 86 -10.32 -2.06 8.57
C THR A 86 -10.92 -3.16 9.45
N ALA A 87 -12.24 -3.15 9.74
CA ALA A 87 -12.84 -4.16 10.61
C ALA A 87 -12.74 -5.59 10.05
N PRO A 88 -13.04 -5.87 8.76
CA PRO A 88 -12.86 -7.19 8.19
C PRO A 88 -11.39 -7.65 8.16
N ALA A 89 -10.45 -6.76 7.83
CA ALA A 89 -9.02 -7.05 7.82
C ALA A 89 -8.51 -7.53 9.20
N VAL A 90 -8.91 -6.82 10.26
CA VAL A 90 -8.59 -7.19 11.65
C VAL A 90 -9.30 -8.47 12.05
N ALA A 91 -10.58 -8.66 11.65
CA ALA A 91 -11.35 -9.87 11.94
C ALA A 91 -10.71 -11.12 11.35
N MET A 92 -10.34 -11.08 10.07
CA MET A 92 -9.66 -12.20 9.39
C MET A 92 -8.35 -12.56 10.08
N SER A 93 -7.56 -11.55 10.50
CA SER A 93 -6.31 -11.75 11.23
C SER A 93 -6.54 -12.40 12.61
N ALA A 94 -7.53 -11.92 13.36
CA ALA A 94 -7.89 -12.46 14.66
C ALA A 94 -8.42 -13.91 14.58
N MET A 95 -9.31 -14.18 13.61
CA MET A 95 -9.87 -15.52 13.37
C MET A 95 -8.78 -16.50 12.95
N LYS A 96 -7.84 -16.10 12.08
CA LYS A 96 -6.69 -16.93 11.72
C LYS A 96 -5.91 -17.35 12.95
N LEU A 97 -5.56 -16.41 13.84
CA LEU A 97 -4.81 -16.71 15.07
C LEU A 97 -5.57 -17.63 16.01
N VAL A 98 -6.85 -17.37 16.24
CA VAL A 98 -7.67 -18.20 17.13
C VAL A 98 -7.86 -19.62 16.56
N ASN A 99 -8.05 -19.77 15.26
CA ASN A 99 -8.14 -21.07 14.59
C ASN A 99 -6.83 -21.87 14.68
N GLU A 100 -5.69 -21.18 14.75
CA GLU A 100 -4.38 -21.81 15.02
C GLU A 100 -4.14 -22.14 16.50
N GLY A 101 -5.12 -21.93 17.38
CA GLY A 101 -5.02 -22.13 18.83
C GLY A 101 -4.20 -21.04 19.54
N ARG A 102 -4.02 -19.88 18.95
CA ARG A 102 -3.20 -18.77 19.43
C ARG A 102 -4.07 -17.58 19.80
N ASP A 103 -4.43 -17.43 21.06
CA ASP A 103 -5.12 -16.22 21.54
C ASP A 103 -4.09 -15.16 21.98
N ALA A 104 -3.46 -14.53 20.99
CA ALA A 104 -2.37 -13.57 21.20
C ALA A 104 -2.87 -12.12 21.34
N LEU A 105 -2.03 -11.26 21.92
CA LEU A 105 -2.18 -9.83 21.80
C LEU A 105 -1.84 -9.40 20.37
N MET A 106 -2.78 -8.73 19.71
CA MET A 106 -2.65 -8.18 18.36
C MET A 106 -2.37 -6.68 18.45
N LEU A 107 -1.23 -6.26 17.92
CA LEU A 107 -0.93 -4.85 17.68
C LEU A 107 -1.29 -4.50 16.23
N VAL A 108 -2.43 -3.87 16.05
CA VAL A 108 -2.93 -3.45 14.73
C VAL A 108 -2.35 -2.09 14.37
N LEU A 109 -1.73 -1.99 13.20
CA LEU A 109 -1.08 -0.77 12.72
C LEU A 109 -1.39 -0.52 11.25
N PRO A 110 -1.69 0.73 10.85
CA PRO A 110 -1.61 1.16 9.46
C PRO A 110 -0.17 1.08 8.95
N ALA A 111 -0.01 0.67 7.69
CA ALA A 111 1.29 0.53 7.03
C ALA A 111 1.91 1.86 6.55
N ASP A 112 1.20 2.98 6.72
CA ASP A 112 1.44 4.22 6.00
C ASP A 112 1.60 5.46 6.90
N HIS A 113 1.84 5.23 8.21
CA HIS A 113 2.07 6.29 9.19
C HIS A 113 3.56 6.49 9.51
N VAL A 114 3.93 7.74 9.80
CA VAL A 114 5.25 8.11 10.31
C VAL A 114 5.21 8.17 11.83
N ILE A 115 6.28 7.71 12.47
CA ILE A 115 6.54 7.81 13.90
C ILE A 115 8.04 8.11 14.07
N ASP A 116 8.39 9.27 14.63
CA ASP A 116 9.79 9.70 14.73
C ASP A 116 10.47 9.19 16.00
N ASP A 117 9.75 9.19 17.15
CA ASP A 117 10.30 8.72 18.44
C ASP A 117 9.90 7.27 18.73
N GLN A 118 10.75 6.34 18.30
CA GLN A 118 10.58 4.91 18.54
C GLN A 118 10.56 4.58 20.05
N LYS A 119 11.31 5.29 20.88
CA LYS A 119 11.32 5.04 22.32
C LYS A 119 9.99 5.46 22.96
N ALA A 120 9.39 6.55 22.51
CA ALA A 120 8.06 6.95 22.97
C ALA A 120 6.99 5.93 22.56
N LEU A 121 7.06 5.40 21.34
CA LEU A 121 6.20 4.30 20.91
C LEU A 121 6.37 3.07 21.82
N GLN A 122 7.60 2.64 22.10
CA GLN A 122 7.86 1.48 22.97
C GLN A 122 7.32 1.68 24.40
N ARG A 123 7.45 2.90 24.97
CA ARG A 123 6.86 3.23 26.28
C ARG A 123 5.33 3.13 26.24
N ALA A 124 4.69 3.66 25.20
CA ALA A 124 3.25 3.58 25.03
C ALA A 124 2.77 2.12 24.86
N LEU A 125 3.52 1.31 24.10
CA LEU A 125 3.23 -0.13 23.93
C LEU A 125 3.34 -0.91 25.26
N ALA A 126 4.33 -0.61 26.08
CA ALA A 126 4.48 -1.24 27.39
C ALA A 126 3.26 -0.98 28.30
N LEU A 127 2.76 0.27 28.36
CA LEU A 127 1.54 0.61 29.10
C LEU A 127 0.30 -0.06 28.53
N ALA A 128 0.17 -0.04 27.18
CA ALA A 128 -0.94 -0.65 26.47
C ALA A 128 -1.02 -2.17 26.69
N THR A 129 0.13 -2.85 26.75
CA THR A 129 0.21 -4.30 26.97
C THR A 129 -0.45 -4.69 28.30
N VAL A 130 -0.15 -3.97 29.40
CA VAL A 130 -0.74 -4.25 30.72
C VAL A 130 -2.27 -4.14 30.70
N ALA A 131 -2.82 -3.15 30.00
CA ALA A 131 -4.27 -2.99 29.87
C ALA A 131 -4.89 -4.06 28.96
N ALA A 132 -4.27 -4.35 27.81
CA ALA A 132 -4.75 -5.37 26.88
C ALA A 132 -4.74 -6.79 27.47
N GLU A 133 -3.76 -7.13 28.32
CA GLU A 133 -3.73 -8.40 29.06
C GLU A 133 -4.90 -8.55 30.02
N ARG A 134 -5.44 -7.44 30.54
CA ARG A 134 -6.66 -7.41 31.38
C ARG A 134 -7.95 -7.48 30.55
N GLY A 135 -7.85 -7.60 29.22
CA GLY A 135 -8.98 -7.70 28.29
C GLY A 135 -9.56 -6.36 27.88
N GLU A 136 -8.81 -5.26 28.03
CA GLU A 136 -9.21 -3.96 27.51
C GLU A 136 -8.88 -3.83 26.00
N MET A 137 -9.61 -2.93 25.31
CA MET A 137 -9.41 -2.56 23.91
C MET A 137 -8.64 -1.23 23.88
N VAL A 138 -7.32 -1.30 23.66
CA VAL A 138 -6.45 -0.12 23.80
C VAL A 138 -6.30 0.62 22.48
N LEU A 139 -6.49 1.96 22.53
CA LEU A 139 -6.19 2.92 21.46
C LEU A 139 -4.96 3.74 21.85
N PHE A 140 -4.22 4.21 20.83
CA PHE A 140 -3.11 5.15 21.04
C PHE A 140 -3.56 6.54 20.62
N GLY A 141 -3.63 7.43 21.60
CA GLY A 141 -4.12 8.80 21.42
C GLY A 141 -2.98 9.80 21.26
N VAL A 142 -2.97 10.53 20.17
CA VAL A 142 -2.01 11.62 19.91
C VAL A 142 -2.62 12.93 20.38
N PRO A 143 -1.92 13.79 21.18
CA PRO A 143 -2.45 15.08 21.60
C PRO A 143 -2.95 15.92 20.42
N ALA A 144 -4.21 16.36 20.47
CA ALA A 144 -4.81 17.18 19.42
C ALA A 144 -4.30 18.61 19.52
N THR A 145 -3.46 19.05 18.57
CA THR A 145 -2.83 20.39 18.56
C THR A 145 -3.45 21.35 17.56
N LYS A 146 -4.23 20.86 16.59
CA LYS A 146 -4.92 21.66 15.56
C LYS A 146 -6.25 21.00 15.18
N PRO A 147 -7.22 21.74 14.59
CA PRO A 147 -8.53 21.19 14.25
C PRO A 147 -8.49 20.39 12.94
N GLU A 148 -8.12 19.11 13.02
CA GLU A 148 -8.09 18.20 11.87
C GLU A 148 -9.43 17.48 11.72
N THR A 149 -10.08 17.67 10.58
CA THR A 149 -11.37 17.01 10.26
C THR A 149 -11.19 15.61 9.66
N GLY A 150 -9.96 15.24 9.33
CA GLY A 150 -9.62 13.92 8.79
C GLY A 150 -9.40 12.83 9.84
N TYR A 151 -9.37 13.19 11.13
CA TYR A 151 -9.04 12.28 12.24
C TYR A 151 -10.23 12.02 13.15
N GLY A 152 -10.19 10.86 13.81
CA GLY A 152 -11.05 10.59 14.97
C GLY A 152 -10.53 11.32 16.20
N TYR A 153 -11.45 11.75 17.08
CA TYR A 153 -11.17 12.42 18.35
C TYR A 153 -11.59 11.55 19.52
N ILE A 154 -10.70 11.40 20.49
CA ILE A 154 -10.89 10.61 21.70
C ILE A 154 -10.87 11.53 22.91
N ARG A 155 -11.97 11.58 23.66
CA ARG A 155 -12.01 12.20 24.98
C ARG A 155 -11.74 11.16 26.04
N SER A 156 -10.76 11.41 26.90
CA SER A 156 -10.45 10.50 28.01
C SER A 156 -11.15 10.89 29.31
N SER A 157 -11.37 9.89 30.18
CA SER A 157 -11.78 10.07 31.57
C SER A 157 -10.92 9.20 32.47
N GLN A 158 -10.74 9.66 33.72
CA GLN A 158 -10.02 8.88 34.72
C GLN A 158 -10.83 7.64 35.11
N ASP A 159 -10.16 6.51 35.23
CA ASP A 159 -10.71 5.25 35.75
C ASP A 159 -9.68 4.60 36.68
N ALA A 160 -9.98 4.56 37.97
CA ALA A 160 -9.07 4.00 38.99
C ALA A 160 -8.82 2.49 38.83
N LEU A 161 -9.59 1.80 38.00
CA LEU A 161 -9.39 0.38 37.71
C LEU A 161 -8.37 0.11 36.61
N LEU A 162 -8.00 1.15 35.85
CA LEU A 162 -7.00 1.05 34.78
C LEU A 162 -5.58 1.26 35.33
N PRO A 163 -4.54 0.74 34.65
CA PRO A 163 -3.15 1.03 34.99
C PRO A 163 -2.85 2.53 34.92
N GLU A 164 -1.88 2.99 35.70
CA GLU A 164 -1.38 4.36 35.62
C GLU A 164 -0.91 4.68 34.18
N GLY A 165 -1.29 5.83 33.66
CA GLY A 165 -1.00 6.23 32.28
C GLY A 165 -2.00 5.73 31.24
N VAL A 166 -3.02 4.96 31.65
CA VAL A 166 -4.12 4.51 30.79
C VAL A 166 -5.41 5.15 31.28
N ALA A 167 -6.22 5.68 30.35
CA ALA A 167 -7.50 6.30 30.68
C ALA A 167 -8.67 5.64 29.93
N ARG A 168 -9.88 5.66 30.52
CA ARG A 168 -11.09 5.18 29.84
C ARG A 168 -11.46 6.13 28.71
N VAL A 169 -11.91 5.60 27.57
CA VAL A 169 -12.52 6.40 26.50
C VAL A 169 -13.91 6.83 26.97
N ALA A 170 -14.08 8.13 27.20
CA ALA A 170 -15.37 8.70 27.56
C ALA A 170 -16.22 9.04 26.33
N GLN A 171 -15.57 9.40 25.24
CA GLN A 171 -16.22 9.71 23.97
C GLN A 171 -15.25 9.42 22.82
N PHE A 172 -15.75 8.87 21.75
CA PHE A 172 -15.06 8.73 20.48
C PHE A 172 -15.91 9.41 19.39
N VAL A 173 -15.30 10.23 18.53
CA VAL A 173 -15.99 10.92 17.42
C VAL A 173 -15.10 10.81 16.18
N GLU A 174 -15.50 10.02 15.22
CA GLU A 174 -14.76 9.86 13.97
C GLU A 174 -15.07 10.99 13.01
N LYS A 175 -14.04 11.68 12.53
CA LYS A 175 -14.07 12.74 11.50
C LYS A 175 -15.17 13.80 11.75
N PRO A 176 -15.03 14.57 12.83
CA PRO A 176 -15.98 15.65 13.13
C PRO A 176 -15.96 16.73 12.03
N ASP A 177 -17.01 17.55 11.97
CA ASP A 177 -16.96 18.79 11.21
C ASP A 177 -15.93 19.79 11.80
N GLU A 178 -15.59 20.81 11.02
CA GLU A 178 -14.57 21.79 11.40
C GLU A 178 -14.91 22.52 12.71
N GLN A 179 -16.17 22.90 12.91
CA GLN A 179 -16.62 23.59 14.12
C GLN A 179 -16.40 22.74 15.37
N ARG A 180 -16.79 21.46 15.32
CA ARG A 180 -16.57 20.52 16.42
C ARG A 180 -15.09 20.23 16.66
N ALA A 181 -14.28 20.15 15.60
CA ALA A 181 -12.84 19.95 15.72
C ALA A 181 -12.18 21.13 16.45
N ILE A 182 -12.58 22.37 16.14
CA ILE A 182 -12.12 23.59 16.84
C ILE A 182 -12.52 23.54 18.32
N GLU A 183 -13.78 23.18 18.62
CA GLU A 183 -14.28 23.07 20.00
C GLU A 183 -13.50 22.03 20.81
N PHE A 184 -13.16 20.87 20.22
CA PHE A 184 -12.39 19.83 20.89
C PHE A 184 -10.96 20.26 21.22
N VAL A 185 -10.29 20.95 20.31
CA VAL A 185 -8.94 21.49 20.56
C VAL A 185 -8.97 22.56 21.63
N GLN A 186 -9.95 23.48 21.60
CA GLN A 186 -10.09 24.56 22.60
C GLN A 186 -10.46 24.04 23.98
N ALA A 187 -11.30 23.00 24.07
CA ALA A 187 -11.69 22.40 25.35
C ALA A 187 -10.53 21.67 26.03
N GLY A 188 -9.53 21.20 25.27
CA GLY A 188 -8.43 20.39 25.76
C GLY A 188 -8.85 18.99 26.20
N GLY A 189 -7.88 18.11 26.49
CA GLY A 189 -8.14 16.74 26.95
C GLY A 189 -8.67 15.79 25.87
N TYR A 190 -8.57 16.20 24.60
CA TYR A 190 -8.83 15.35 23.44
C TYR A 190 -7.54 14.88 22.78
N PHE A 191 -7.59 13.67 22.29
CA PHE A 191 -6.53 13.05 21.50
C PHE A 191 -7.04 12.74 20.11
N TRP A 192 -6.20 12.81 19.10
CA TRP A 192 -6.46 12.19 17.81
C TRP A 192 -6.32 10.68 17.92
N ASN A 193 -7.21 9.95 17.29
CA ASN A 193 -7.07 8.51 17.09
C ASN A 193 -5.95 8.25 16.08
N SER A 194 -4.87 7.59 16.53
CA SER A 194 -3.75 7.25 15.64
C SER A 194 -4.08 6.12 14.65
N GLY A 195 -5.24 5.44 14.79
CA GLY A 195 -5.55 4.24 14.02
C GLY A 195 -4.73 3.02 14.43
N MET A 196 -3.99 3.10 15.53
CA MET A 196 -3.27 1.97 16.11
C MET A 196 -4.07 1.41 17.28
N PHE A 197 -4.10 0.07 17.41
CA PHE A 197 -4.87 -0.62 18.43
C PHE A 197 -4.07 -1.78 19.01
N LEU A 198 -4.30 -2.07 20.30
CA LEU A 198 -3.76 -3.25 20.97
C LEU A 198 -4.84 -3.95 21.77
N PHE A 199 -5.07 -5.21 21.49
CA PHE A 199 -6.06 -6.04 22.17
C PHE A 199 -5.78 -7.54 21.93
N ARG A 200 -6.41 -8.39 22.75
CA ARG A 200 -6.39 -9.84 22.56
C ARG A 200 -7.30 -10.26 21.40
N ALA A 201 -6.86 -11.19 20.57
CA ALA A 201 -7.61 -11.64 19.39
C ALA A 201 -9.04 -12.09 19.75
N SER A 202 -9.19 -12.95 20.76
CA SER A 202 -10.50 -13.40 21.22
C SER A 202 -11.39 -12.26 21.70
N ARG A 203 -10.82 -11.27 22.42
CA ARG A 203 -11.56 -10.13 22.93
C ARG A 203 -12.13 -9.28 21.79
N PHE A 204 -11.32 -9.02 20.78
CA PHE A 204 -11.79 -8.29 19.59
C PHE A 204 -12.95 -9.03 18.91
N LEU A 205 -12.82 -10.35 18.73
CA LEU A 205 -13.87 -11.16 18.09
C LEU A 205 -15.18 -11.18 18.91
N GLU A 206 -15.09 -11.20 20.24
CA GLU A 206 -16.27 -11.10 21.12
C GLU A 206 -16.98 -9.76 20.95
N GLU A 207 -16.22 -8.65 20.97
CA GLU A 207 -16.81 -7.31 20.78
C GLU A 207 -17.34 -7.12 19.36
N LEU A 208 -16.63 -7.60 18.32
CA LEU A 208 -17.10 -7.55 16.94
C LEU A 208 -18.41 -8.34 16.76
N LYS A 209 -18.48 -9.57 17.27
CA LYS A 209 -19.70 -10.40 17.20
C LYS A 209 -20.90 -9.75 17.87
N LYS A 210 -20.64 -9.02 18.97
CA LYS A 210 -21.67 -8.32 19.74
C LYS A 210 -22.18 -7.07 19.03
N HIS A 211 -21.29 -6.30 18.37
CA HIS A 211 -21.60 -4.96 17.86
C HIS A 211 -21.82 -4.91 16.35
N ASP A 212 -21.25 -5.86 15.60
CA ASP A 212 -21.38 -5.97 14.14
C ASP A 212 -21.29 -7.48 13.73
N PRO A 213 -22.35 -8.26 14.03
CA PRO A 213 -22.37 -9.72 13.76
C PRO A 213 -22.24 -10.03 12.27
N ASP A 214 -22.72 -9.15 11.38
CA ASP A 214 -22.69 -9.38 9.93
C ASP A 214 -21.25 -9.44 9.42
N ILE A 215 -20.36 -8.56 9.91
CA ILE A 215 -18.92 -8.64 9.60
C ILE A 215 -18.33 -9.93 10.18
N TYR A 216 -18.65 -10.26 11.44
CA TYR A 216 -18.12 -11.46 12.08
C TYR A 216 -18.47 -12.73 11.30
N ASP A 217 -19.75 -12.93 10.99
CA ASP A 217 -20.24 -14.16 10.34
C ASP A 217 -19.72 -14.26 8.89
N THR A 218 -19.66 -13.13 8.18
CA THR A 218 -19.16 -13.09 6.79
C THR A 218 -17.65 -13.37 6.74
N CYS A 219 -16.86 -12.80 7.66
CA CYS A 219 -15.43 -13.07 7.74
C CYS A 219 -15.13 -14.52 8.12
N LEU A 220 -15.94 -15.11 9.01
CA LEU A 220 -15.81 -16.53 9.39
C LEU A 220 -16.02 -17.43 8.15
N LEU A 221 -17.09 -17.20 7.40
CA LEU A 221 -17.38 -17.95 6.19
C LEU A 221 -16.31 -17.76 5.11
N ALA A 222 -15.83 -16.53 4.94
CA ALA A 222 -14.77 -16.22 3.97
C ALA A 222 -13.47 -16.94 4.34
N LEU A 223 -13.10 -16.98 5.64
CA LEU A 223 -11.90 -17.68 6.11
C LEU A 223 -11.99 -19.20 5.90
N GLU A 224 -13.14 -19.81 6.20
CA GLU A 224 -13.36 -21.26 6.02
C GLU A 224 -13.19 -21.71 4.56
N ARG A 225 -13.47 -20.83 3.60
CA ARG A 225 -13.37 -21.09 2.16
C ARG A 225 -12.07 -20.59 1.52
N SER A 226 -11.25 -19.89 2.30
CA SER A 226 -9.98 -19.32 1.86
C SER A 226 -8.98 -20.42 1.52
N GLN A 227 -8.08 -20.12 0.60
CA GLN A 227 -7.02 -21.03 0.16
C GLN A 227 -5.67 -20.57 0.66
N VAL A 228 -4.88 -21.48 1.22
CA VAL A 228 -3.52 -21.22 1.68
C VAL A 228 -2.53 -21.68 0.61
N ASP A 229 -1.63 -20.76 0.23
CA ASP A 229 -0.50 -21.05 -0.65
C ASP A 229 0.78 -20.54 0.01
N GLY A 230 1.58 -21.46 0.54
CA GLY A 230 2.76 -21.12 1.34
C GLY A 230 2.41 -20.28 2.57
N THR A 231 2.95 -19.06 2.64
CA THR A 231 2.64 -18.08 3.70
C THR A 231 1.46 -17.17 3.36
N THR A 232 0.86 -17.33 2.18
CA THR A 232 -0.20 -16.47 1.67
C THR A 232 -1.56 -17.12 1.87
N LEU A 233 -2.53 -16.35 2.37
CA LEU A 233 -3.93 -16.75 2.52
C LEU A 233 -4.77 -15.94 1.55
N ASN A 234 -5.29 -16.60 0.51
CA ASN A 234 -6.20 -16.01 -0.47
C ASN A 234 -7.63 -16.06 0.08
N ILE A 235 -8.18 -14.90 0.44
CA ILE A 235 -9.54 -14.80 0.97
C ILE A 235 -10.55 -15.11 -0.13
N ASP A 236 -11.57 -15.95 0.20
CA ASP A 236 -12.63 -16.31 -0.76
C ASP A 236 -13.41 -15.07 -1.20
N GLU A 237 -13.33 -14.76 -2.49
CA GLU A 237 -13.91 -13.56 -3.09
C GLU A 237 -15.43 -13.54 -2.99
N ALA A 238 -16.09 -14.68 -3.24
CA ALA A 238 -17.55 -14.76 -3.28
C ALA A 238 -18.16 -14.52 -1.88
N SER A 239 -17.57 -15.12 -0.84
CA SER A 239 -18.01 -14.91 0.54
C SER A 239 -17.68 -13.48 1.01
N PHE A 240 -16.47 -12.98 0.70
CA PHE A 240 -16.03 -11.66 1.11
C PHE A 240 -16.79 -10.52 0.42
N ALA A 241 -17.38 -10.75 -0.77
CA ALA A 241 -18.23 -9.79 -1.46
C ALA A 241 -19.47 -9.39 -0.65
N CYS A 242 -19.96 -10.27 0.22
CA CYS A 242 -21.10 -10.00 1.10
C CYS A 242 -20.71 -9.25 2.39
N CYS A 243 -19.40 -9.06 2.66
CA CYS A 243 -18.95 -8.42 3.89
C CYS A 243 -19.25 -6.91 3.86
N PRO A 244 -19.85 -6.35 4.92
CA PRO A 244 -20.03 -4.92 5.04
C PRO A 244 -18.70 -4.15 4.97
N ASP A 245 -18.71 -2.98 4.32
CA ASP A 245 -17.57 -2.06 4.29
C ASP A 245 -17.62 -1.16 5.51
N ASN A 246 -16.87 -1.50 6.56
CA ASN A 246 -16.89 -0.76 7.81
C ASN A 246 -15.51 -0.73 8.48
N SER A 247 -15.19 0.39 9.16
CA SER A 247 -13.94 0.49 9.94
C SER A 247 -14.09 -0.12 11.33
N ILE A 248 -12.98 -0.53 11.93
CA ILE A 248 -12.92 -0.99 13.32
C ILE A 248 -13.44 0.09 14.29
N ASP A 249 -13.25 1.36 13.94
CA ASP A 249 -13.70 2.50 14.72
C ASP A 249 -15.23 2.49 14.85
N TYR A 250 -15.97 2.44 13.74
CA TYR A 250 -17.43 2.39 13.74
C TYR A 250 -18.01 1.03 14.13
N ALA A 251 -17.35 -0.06 13.74
CA ALA A 251 -17.84 -1.40 14.03
C ALA A 251 -17.77 -1.73 15.52
N VAL A 252 -16.67 -1.33 16.19
CA VAL A 252 -16.36 -1.75 17.56
C VAL A 252 -16.03 -0.58 18.48
N MET A 253 -15.06 0.30 18.12
CA MET A 253 -14.45 1.22 19.08
C MET A 253 -15.40 2.31 19.60
N GLU A 254 -16.32 2.80 18.78
CA GLU A 254 -17.36 3.74 19.21
C GLU A 254 -18.43 3.11 20.11
N LYS A 255 -18.57 1.77 20.09
CA LYS A 255 -19.67 1.04 20.73
C LYS A 255 -19.25 0.30 22.00
N THR A 256 -17.99 -0.11 22.07
CA THR A 256 -17.50 -0.91 23.20
C THR A 256 -17.31 -0.08 24.46
N GLN A 257 -17.65 -0.64 25.60
CA GLN A 257 -17.38 -0.04 26.93
C GLN A 257 -15.99 -0.40 27.45
N ARG A 258 -15.21 -1.20 26.70
CA ARG A 258 -13.86 -1.63 27.08
C ARG A 258 -12.76 -0.78 26.44
N ALA A 259 -13.11 0.24 25.66
CA ALA A 259 -12.12 1.12 25.05
C ALA A 259 -11.37 1.92 26.10
N CYS A 260 -10.05 1.87 26.04
CA CYS A 260 -9.17 2.74 26.81
C CYS A 260 -8.10 3.35 25.92
N VAL A 261 -7.55 4.48 26.31
CA VAL A 261 -6.55 5.22 25.53
C VAL A 261 -5.26 5.36 26.30
N VAL A 262 -4.15 5.14 25.59
CA VAL A 262 -2.79 5.45 26.06
C VAL A 262 -2.33 6.69 25.29
N PRO A 263 -2.04 7.81 25.97
CA PRO A 263 -1.46 8.99 25.35
C PRO A 263 -0.09 8.68 24.74
N MET A 264 0.15 9.10 23.50
CA MET A 264 1.39 8.86 22.78
C MET A 264 1.87 10.14 22.09
N SER A 265 3.03 10.64 22.53
CA SER A 265 3.72 11.77 21.89
C SER A 265 5.02 11.24 21.25
N ALA A 266 4.90 10.68 20.05
CA ALA A 266 5.97 9.98 19.34
C ALA A 266 6.28 10.59 17.95
N GLY A 267 5.93 11.86 17.71
CA GLY A 267 6.10 12.47 16.38
C GLY A 267 5.24 11.77 15.32
N TRP A 268 4.00 11.42 15.68
CA TRP A 268 3.10 10.71 14.79
C TRP A 268 2.48 11.60 13.71
N SER A 269 2.44 11.10 12.49
CA SER A 269 1.68 11.69 11.37
C SER A 269 1.10 10.57 10.50
N ASP A 270 -0.15 10.75 10.04
CA ASP A 270 -0.75 9.85 9.04
C ASP A 270 -0.25 10.13 7.62
N VAL A 271 0.53 11.20 7.41
CA VAL A 271 1.01 11.67 6.08
C VAL A 271 -0.12 11.62 5.04
N GLY A 272 -1.29 12.11 5.45
CA GLY A 272 -2.52 11.98 4.68
C GLY A 272 -2.60 12.87 3.44
N CYS A 273 -1.76 13.90 3.34
CA CYS A 273 -1.71 14.83 2.22
C CYS A 273 -0.34 15.51 2.12
N TRP A 274 -0.13 16.32 1.10
CA TRP A 274 1.12 17.02 0.85
C TRP A 274 1.51 18.01 1.93
N SER A 275 0.55 18.69 2.58
CA SER A 275 0.85 19.58 3.71
C SER A 275 1.34 18.78 4.94
N SER A 276 0.74 17.63 5.24
CA SER A 276 1.21 16.75 6.31
C SER A 276 2.61 16.20 6.01
N LEU A 277 2.91 15.91 4.75
CA LEU A 277 4.26 15.50 4.34
C LEU A 277 5.27 16.65 4.48
N TRP A 278 4.89 17.89 4.16
CA TRP A 278 5.72 19.07 4.41
C TRP A 278 5.96 19.26 5.92
N ASP A 279 4.97 19.04 6.78
CA ASP A 279 5.08 19.17 8.24
C ASP A 279 6.19 18.27 8.82
N VAL A 280 6.34 17.04 8.32
CA VAL A 280 7.29 16.03 8.85
C VAL A 280 8.70 16.11 8.28
N HIS A 281 8.94 16.86 7.22
CA HIS A 281 10.27 17.04 6.65
C HIS A 281 11.04 18.19 7.30
N ASP A 282 12.36 18.11 7.33
CA ASP A 282 13.24 19.23 7.62
C ASP A 282 13.09 20.33 6.56
N LYS A 283 13.15 21.58 6.98
CA LYS A 283 12.95 22.75 6.14
C LYS A 283 14.25 23.55 6.06
N ASP A 284 14.49 24.18 4.91
CA ASP A 284 15.55 25.17 4.78
C ASP A 284 15.22 26.47 5.57
N ASP A 285 16.13 27.44 5.56
CA ASP A 285 15.98 28.74 6.27
C ASP A 285 14.76 29.55 5.78
N HIS A 286 14.21 29.22 4.62
CA HIS A 286 13.02 29.83 4.03
C HIS A 286 11.74 29.00 4.20
N GLY A 287 11.83 27.91 4.96
CA GLY A 287 10.70 27.01 5.18
C GLY A 287 10.39 26.07 4.00
N ASN A 288 11.28 25.94 3.03
CA ASN A 288 11.06 25.06 1.88
C ASN A 288 11.54 23.63 2.17
N VAL A 289 10.87 22.67 1.55
CA VAL A 289 11.26 21.27 1.45
C VAL A 289 11.51 20.96 -0.02
N THR A 290 12.72 20.52 -0.38
CA THR A 290 13.10 20.20 -1.74
C THR A 290 13.59 18.76 -1.85
N LYS A 291 13.19 18.04 -2.90
CA LYS A 291 13.67 16.70 -3.22
C LYS A 291 13.89 16.60 -4.74
N GLY A 292 15.00 15.98 -5.16
CA GLY A 292 15.38 15.86 -6.56
C GLY A 292 16.21 17.04 -7.07
N ASP A 293 16.26 17.24 -8.40
CA ASP A 293 16.96 18.34 -9.04
C ASP A 293 16.10 19.61 -9.01
N VAL A 294 16.26 20.41 -7.96
CA VAL A 294 15.40 21.57 -7.66
C VAL A 294 16.24 22.81 -7.38
N VAL A 295 15.86 23.92 -8.02
CA VAL A 295 16.42 25.25 -7.77
C VAL A 295 15.32 26.21 -7.33
N VAL A 296 15.49 26.85 -6.17
CA VAL A 296 14.51 27.75 -5.57
C VAL A 296 15.12 29.15 -5.44
N GLN A 297 14.39 30.17 -5.85
CA GLN A 297 14.77 31.58 -5.69
C GLN A 297 13.56 32.39 -5.20
N ASP A 298 13.77 33.26 -4.22
CA ASP A 298 12.76 34.20 -3.68
C ASP A 298 11.40 33.51 -3.36
N SER A 299 11.44 32.31 -2.78
CA SER A 299 10.23 31.50 -2.51
C SER A 299 10.25 30.93 -1.11
N HIS A 300 9.07 30.86 -0.46
CA HIS A 300 8.98 30.49 0.96
C HIS A 300 7.88 29.48 1.23
N ASN A 301 8.11 28.62 2.24
CA ASN A 301 7.15 27.61 2.72
C ASN A 301 6.62 26.67 1.62
N CYS A 302 7.44 26.36 0.63
CA CYS A 302 7.11 25.52 -0.50
C CYS A 302 7.53 24.08 -0.26
N MET A 303 6.83 23.13 -0.91
CA MET A 303 7.27 21.75 -1.05
C MET A 303 7.46 21.46 -2.52
N ILE A 304 8.68 21.13 -2.93
CA ILE A 304 9.02 20.88 -4.34
C ILE A 304 9.68 19.52 -4.45
N HIS A 305 9.01 18.61 -5.17
CA HIS A 305 9.47 17.26 -5.42
C HIS A 305 9.64 17.06 -6.93
N GLY A 306 10.90 16.99 -7.41
CA GLY A 306 11.26 16.63 -8.76
C GLY A 306 11.67 15.16 -8.84
N ASN A 307 11.25 14.48 -9.90
CA ASN A 307 11.58 13.09 -10.17
C ASN A 307 12.10 12.93 -11.59
N GLY A 308 13.28 13.50 -11.84
CA GLY A 308 14.05 13.32 -13.08
C GLY A 308 14.19 14.56 -13.96
N LYS A 309 13.34 15.58 -13.81
CA LYS A 309 13.52 16.87 -14.49
C LYS A 309 14.01 17.93 -13.53
N LEU A 310 14.79 18.89 -14.04
CA LEU A 310 15.10 20.11 -13.30
C LEU A 310 13.82 20.91 -13.06
N VAL A 311 13.50 21.18 -11.81
CA VAL A 311 12.38 22.02 -11.39
C VAL A 311 12.92 23.34 -10.84
N SER A 312 12.59 24.46 -11.47
CA SER A 312 12.97 25.80 -11.00
C SER A 312 11.74 26.55 -10.52
N VAL A 313 11.81 27.10 -9.30
CA VAL A 313 10.73 27.86 -8.67
C VAL A 313 11.23 29.24 -8.27
N ILE A 314 10.52 30.30 -8.69
CA ILE A 314 10.92 31.69 -8.47
C ILE A 314 9.71 32.50 -7.99
N GLY A 315 9.87 33.21 -6.85
CA GLY A 315 8.92 34.20 -6.36
C GLY A 315 7.54 33.64 -5.96
N LEU A 316 7.49 32.40 -5.44
CA LEU A 316 6.25 31.73 -5.03
C LEU A 316 6.27 31.35 -3.56
N ASP A 317 5.12 31.48 -2.90
CA ASP A 317 4.95 31.13 -1.50
C ASP A 317 3.83 30.10 -1.30
N ASN A 318 4.00 29.25 -0.28
CA ASN A 318 2.98 28.28 0.14
C ASN A 318 2.47 27.37 -0.97
N ILE A 319 3.33 26.92 -1.88
CA ILE A 319 2.96 26.00 -2.95
C ILE A 319 3.55 24.61 -2.74
N VAL A 320 2.88 23.64 -3.32
CA VAL A 320 3.33 22.27 -3.51
C VAL A 320 3.49 22.03 -5.00
N VAL A 321 4.70 21.66 -5.42
CA VAL A 321 5.02 21.23 -6.79
C VAL A 321 5.51 19.80 -6.72
N VAL A 322 4.88 18.91 -7.46
CA VAL A 322 5.27 17.50 -7.53
C VAL A 322 5.34 17.07 -8.98
N GLU A 323 6.52 16.68 -9.40
CA GLU A 323 6.79 16.19 -10.75
C GLU A 323 7.05 14.68 -10.69
N THR A 324 6.45 13.97 -11.65
CA THR A 324 6.75 12.59 -12.01
C THR A 324 7.02 12.52 -13.51
N LYS A 325 7.50 11.39 -14.01
CA LYS A 325 7.79 11.21 -15.44
C LYS A 325 6.59 11.56 -16.36
N ASP A 326 5.36 11.33 -15.88
CA ASP A 326 4.11 11.41 -16.64
C ASP A 326 3.14 12.50 -16.19
N ALA A 327 3.36 13.11 -15.03
CA ALA A 327 2.43 14.11 -14.49
C ALA A 327 3.14 15.16 -13.64
N MET A 328 2.57 16.36 -13.63
CA MET A 328 2.98 17.43 -12.72
C MET A 328 1.75 17.97 -11.99
N MET A 329 1.83 18.09 -10.69
CA MET A 329 0.81 18.70 -9.84
C MET A 329 1.37 19.96 -9.20
N ILE A 330 0.63 21.05 -9.31
CA ILE A 330 0.92 22.32 -8.64
C ILE A 330 -0.34 22.73 -7.85
N ALA A 331 -0.19 22.99 -6.57
CA ALA A 331 -1.29 23.35 -5.70
C ALA A 331 -0.84 24.36 -4.62
N HIS A 332 -1.75 25.20 -4.17
CA HIS A 332 -1.54 25.94 -2.92
C HIS A 332 -1.58 24.97 -1.74
N LYS A 333 -0.67 25.12 -0.76
CA LYS A 333 -0.52 24.19 0.37
C LYS A 333 -1.82 23.97 1.15
N ASP A 334 -2.65 25.02 1.33
CA ASP A 334 -3.94 24.95 2.02
C ASP A 334 -5.06 24.29 1.18
N LYS A 335 -4.81 24.00 -0.10
CA LYS A 335 -5.79 23.41 -1.02
C LYS A 335 -5.47 21.98 -1.44
N VAL A 336 -4.42 21.39 -0.89
CA VAL A 336 -3.96 20.01 -1.25
C VAL A 336 -4.98 18.92 -0.92
N GLN A 337 -5.91 19.16 -0.03
CA GLN A 337 -7.05 18.22 0.18
C GLN A 337 -7.90 18.05 -1.09
N GLY A 338 -7.92 19.05 -1.98
CA GLY A 338 -8.61 19.00 -3.27
C GLY A 338 -8.01 18.00 -4.27
N VAL A 339 -6.78 17.52 -4.05
CA VAL A 339 -6.12 16.52 -4.90
C VAL A 339 -6.98 15.27 -5.06
N LYS A 340 -7.66 14.81 -3.99
CA LYS A 340 -8.57 13.66 -4.06
C LYS A 340 -9.69 13.86 -5.09
N GLN A 341 -10.25 15.07 -5.18
CA GLN A 341 -11.30 15.38 -6.16
C GLN A 341 -10.73 15.50 -7.57
N MET A 342 -9.52 16.04 -7.72
CA MET A 342 -8.82 16.09 -9.01
C MET A 342 -8.58 14.68 -9.56
N VAL A 343 -8.08 13.74 -8.72
CA VAL A 343 -7.89 12.32 -9.10
C VAL A 343 -9.20 11.69 -9.58
N LYS A 344 -10.32 11.91 -8.89
CA LYS A 344 -11.64 11.44 -9.34
C LYS A 344 -12.04 12.01 -10.71
N THR A 345 -11.71 13.26 -10.97
CA THR A 345 -11.98 13.89 -12.27
C THR A 345 -11.13 13.25 -13.38
N LEU A 346 -9.85 12.98 -13.12
CA LEU A 346 -8.95 12.31 -14.06
C LEU A 346 -9.41 10.86 -14.31
N ASP A 347 -9.83 10.13 -13.27
CA ASP A 347 -10.40 8.78 -13.40
C ASP A 347 -11.65 8.78 -14.29
N ALA A 348 -12.57 9.75 -14.10
CA ALA A 348 -13.78 9.89 -14.91
C ALA A 348 -13.45 10.22 -16.40
N GLN A 349 -12.27 10.79 -16.67
CA GLN A 349 -11.75 11.06 -18.02
C GLN A 349 -11.00 9.86 -18.60
N GLY A 350 -10.87 8.75 -17.87
CA GLY A 350 -10.13 7.56 -18.31
C GLY A 350 -8.60 7.76 -18.38
N ARG A 351 -8.04 8.71 -17.60
CA ARG A 351 -6.61 8.97 -17.57
C ARG A 351 -5.85 7.86 -16.84
N SER A 352 -4.86 7.28 -17.51
CA SER A 352 -4.02 6.19 -16.99
C SER A 352 -3.13 6.62 -15.82
N GLU A 353 -2.81 7.91 -15.72
CA GLU A 353 -1.94 8.50 -14.70
C GLU A 353 -2.52 8.46 -13.28
N THR A 354 -3.76 8.00 -13.13
CA THR A 354 -4.36 7.70 -11.81
C THR A 354 -4.13 6.25 -11.40
N GLN A 355 -3.91 5.36 -12.37
CA GLN A 355 -3.78 3.92 -12.16
C GLN A 355 -2.33 3.49 -11.97
N ASN A 356 -1.45 3.81 -12.93
CA ASN A 356 -0.07 3.36 -12.98
C ASN A 356 0.91 4.52 -13.17
N HIS A 357 2.16 4.30 -12.75
CA HIS A 357 3.31 5.06 -13.23
C HIS A 357 3.73 4.57 -14.63
N LEU A 358 4.55 5.36 -15.33
CA LEU A 358 5.23 4.86 -16.55
C LEU A 358 6.15 3.69 -16.23
N GLU A 359 6.82 3.73 -15.07
CA GLU A 359 7.58 2.61 -14.53
C GLU A 359 6.67 1.68 -13.74
N VAL A 360 6.63 0.41 -14.16
CA VAL A 360 5.76 -0.63 -13.59
C VAL A 360 6.61 -1.76 -13.05
N TYR A 361 6.46 -2.04 -11.76
CA TYR A 361 7.15 -3.14 -11.08
C TYR A 361 6.42 -4.47 -11.29
N ARG A 362 7.20 -5.53 -11.48
CA ARG A 362 6.73 -6.91 -11.70
C ARG A 362 7.58 -7.89 -10.87
N PRO A 363 7.12 -9.13 -10.63
CA PRO A 363 7.93 -10.14 -9.91
C PRO A 363 9.33 -10.34 -10.50
N TRP A 364 9.43 -10.25 -11.82
CA TRP A 364 10.68 -10.45 -12.55
C TRP A 364 11.58 -9.20 -12.63
N GLY A 365 11.10 -8.02 -12.25
CA GLY A 365 11.85 -6.75 -12.36
C GLY A 365 10.93 -5.57 -12.60
N SER A 366 11.28 -4.67 -13.52
CA SER A 366 10.45 -3.51 -13.88
C SER A 366 10.52 -3.21 -15.36
N TYR A 367 9.58 -2.45 -15.86
CA TYR A 367 9.68 -1.78 -17.14
C TYR A 367 9.23 -0.33 -17.04
N ASP A 368 9.87 0.52 -17.84
CA ASP A 368 9.57 1.95 -17.95
C ASP A 368 9.20 2.28 -19.40
N SER A 369 8.04 2.88 -19.65
CA SER A 369 7.66 3.37 -20.97
C SER A 369 8.39 4.67 -21.27
N VAL A 370 9.40 4.60 -22.15
CA VAL A 370 10.27 5.72 -22.51
C VAL A 370 9.62 6.64 -23.53
N ASP A 371 8.96 6.04 -24.55
CA ASP A 371 8.27 6.78 -25.61
C ASP A 371 7.13 5.94 -26.20
N MET A 372 6.09 6.59 -26.70
CA MET A 372 4.93 5.93 -27.27
C MET A 372 4.28 6.78 -28.36
N GLY A 373 3.98 6.15 -29.49
CA GLY A 373 3.23 6.73 -30.59
C GLY A 373 2.07 5.83 -31.05
N GLY A 374 1.34 6.25 -32.06
CA GLY A 374 0.16 5.51 -32.53
C GLY A 374 0.43 4.08 -33.01
N ARG A 375 1.69 3.74 -33.36
CA ARG A 375 2.08 2.43 -33.89
C ARG A 375 3.39 1.88 -33.29
N PHE A 376 3.92 2.50 -32.23
CA PHE A 376 5.12 2.03 -31.55
C PHE A 376 5.06 2.37 -30.06
N GLN A 377 5.78 1.55 -29.26
CA GLN A 377 6.10 1.83 -27.88
C GLN A 377 7.55 1.39 -27.60
N VAL A 378 8.29 2.25 -26.89
CA VAL A 378 9.65 1.94 -26.41
C VAL A 378 9.59 1.71 -24.92
N LYS A 379 10.10 0.56 -24.46
CA LYS A 379 10.21 0.24 -23.05
C LYS A 379 11.68 0.02 -22.68
N HIS A 380 12.09 0.51 -21.53
CA HIS A 380 13.30 0.07 -20.83
C HIS A 380 12.89 -1.00 -19.84
N ILE A 381 13.44 -2.20 -19.95
CA ILE A 381 13.09 -3.36 -19.14
C ILE A 381 14.29 -3.76 -18.31
N THR A 382 14.10 -3.91 -17.00
CA THR A 382 15.10 -4.43 -16.07
C THR A 382 14.64 -5.77 -15.53
N VAL A 383 15.44 -6.84 -15.73
CA VAL A 383 15.13 -8.20 -15.25
C VAL A 383 16.10 -8.59 -14.15
N LYS A 384 15.57 -8.96 -12.97
CA LYS A 384 16.37 -9.41 -11.81
C LYS A 384 17.21 -10.65 -12.14
N PRO A 385 18.35 -10.86 -11.45
CA PRO A 385 19.15 -12.08 -11.59
C PRO A 385 18.31 -13.34 -11.43
N GLY A 386 18.42 -14.28 -12.38
CA GLY A 386 17.70 -15.55 -12.38
C GLY A 386 16.21 -15.46 -12.76
N ALA A 387 15.63 -14.28 -12.87
CA ALA A 387 14.22 -14.09 -13.18
C ALA A 387 13.94 -14.21 -14.70
N SER A 388 12.67 -14.45 -15.03
CA SER A 388 12.18 -14.53 -16.42
C SER A 388 10.80 -13.92 -16.58
N LEU A 389 10.53 -13.35 -17.74
CA LEU A 389 9.19 -12.99 -18.16
C LEU A 389 8.37 -14.26 -18.46
N SER A 390 7.06 -14.12 -18.61
CA SER A 390 6.19 -15.21 -19.08
C SER A 390 6.58 -15.68 -20.48
N LEU A 391 6.31 -16.95 -20.81
CA LEU A 391 6.28 -17.41 -22.18
C LEU A 391 5.00 -16.87 -22.82
N GLN A 392 5.11 -16.00 -23.83
CA GLN A 392 4.00 -15.22 -24.35
C GLN A 392 4.06 -15.03 -25.87
N MET A 393 2.95 -14.58 -26.44
CA MET A 393 2.82 -14.25 -27.86
C MET A 393 1.94 -13.01 -28.03
N HIS A 394 2.13 -12.29 -29.13
CA HIS A 394 1.33 -11.13 -29.55
C HIS A 394 0.81 -11.30 -30.95
N HIS A 395 -0.47 -10.98 -31.17
CA HIS A 395 -1.08 -11.12 -32.48
C HIS A 395 -0.92 -9.91 -33.41
N HIS A 396 -0.67 -8.71 -32.82
CA HIS A 396 -0.75 -7.45 -33.58
C HIS A 396 0.53 -6.62 -33.53
N ARG A 397 1.57 -7.06 -32.80
CA ARG A 397 2.84 -6.36 -32.68
C ARG A 397 4.04 -7.29 -32.80
N ALA A 398 5.13 -6.73 -33.32
CA ALA A 398 6.47 -7.31 -33.30
C ALA A 398 7.33 -6.55 -32.29
N GLU A 399 8.43 -7.14 -31.87
CA GLU A 399 9.33 -6.54 -30.90
C GLU A 399 10.79 -6.58 -31.37
N HIS A 400 11.55 -5.53 -31.05
CA HIS A 400 13.00 -5.49 -31.20
C HIS A 400 13.60 -5.33 -29.81
N TRP A 401 14.48 -6.23 -29.42
CA TRP A 401 15.17 -6.19 -28.15
C TRP A 401 16.65 -5.88 -28.33
N ILE A 402 17.17 -4.93 -27.56
CA ILE A 402 18.58 -4.54 -27.55
C ILE A 402 19.07 -4.68 -26.12
N VAL A 403 20.10 -5.50 -25.90
CA VAL A 403 20.71 -5.65 -24.58
C VAL A 403 21.63 -4.46 -24.28
N VAL A 404 21.32 -3.75 -23.19
CA VAL A 404 22.08 -2.59 -22.72
C VAL A 404 23.13 -3.04 -21.71
N SER A 405 22.74 -3.88 -20.74
CA SER A 405 23.61 -4.39 -19.68
C SER A 405 23.25 -5.82 -19.33
N GLY A 406 24.24 -6.66 -19.05
CA GLY A 406 24.06 -8.05 -18.65
C GLY A 406 23.97 -9.02 -19.84
N THR A 407 23.33 -10.17 -19.59
CA THR A 407 23.15 -11.24 -20.60
C THR A 407 21.71 -11.70 -20.63
N ALA A 408 21.09 -11.71 -21.79
CA ALA A 408 19.74 -12.17 -22.02
C ALA A 408 19.74 -13.60 -22.60
N GLU A 409 18.97 -14.50 -22.01
CA GLU A 409 18.56 -15.75 -22.64
C GLU A 409 17.20 -15.50 -23.33
N VAL A 410 17.16 -15.60 -24.63
CA VAL A 410 15.99 -15.35 -25.45
C VAL A 410 15.47 -16.69 -25.97
N THR A 411 14.22 -16.98 -25.68
CA THR A 411 13.44 -18.03 -26.35
C THR A 411 12.61 -17.36 -27.44
N CYS A 412 12.69 -17.83 -28.68
CA CYS A 412 11.83 -17.42 -29.78
C CYS A 412 11.43 -18.66 -30.57
N ASP A 413 10.16 -19.06 -30.48
CA ASP A 413 9.61 -20.33 -30.93
C ASP A 413 10.42 -21.53 -30.40
N GLN A 414 11.11 -22.28 -31.25
CA GLN A 414 11.93 -23.42 -30.86
C GLN A 414 13.41 -23.07 -30.63
N ASN A 415 13.79 -21.82 -30.84
CA ASN A 415 15.18 -21.38 -30.72
C ASN A 415 15.44 -20.77 -29.34
N VAL A 416 16.50 -21.21 -28.68
CA VAL A 416 17.01 -20.60 -27.45
C VAL A 416 18.44 -20.16 -27.69
N PHE A 417 18.73 -18.88 -27.42
CA PHE A 417 20.05 -18.31 -27.65
C PHE A 417 20.37 -17.21 -26.64
N LEU A 418 21.65 -16.91 -26.48
CA LEU A 418 22.12 -15.84 -25.59
C LEU A 418 22.43 -14.57 -26.41
N LEU A 419 22.10 -13.44 -25.83
CA LEU A 419 22.52 -12.11 -26.28
C LEU A 419 23.30 -11.45 -25.14
N THR A 420 24.42 -10.85 -25.48
CA THR A 420 25.25 -10.04 -24.59
C THR A 420 25.07 -8.55 -24.91
N GLU A 421 25.72 -7.69 -24.14
CA GLU A 421 25.67 -6.23 -24.33
C GLU A 421 25.93 -5.82 -25.79
N ASN A 422 25.19 -4.83 -26.26
CA ASN A 422 25.16 -4.30 -27.64
C ASN A 422 24.67 -5.30 -28.71
N GLN A 423 24.17 -6.47 -28.33
CA GLN A 423 23.48 -7.37 -29.24
C GLN A 423 21.98 -7.14 -29.25
N SER A 424 21.33 -7.47 -30.36
CA SER A 424 19.90 -7.27 -30.54
C SER A 424 19.26 -8.45 -31.26
N THR A 425 17.93 -8.59 -31.11
CA THR A 425 17.12 -9.56 -31.83
C THR A 425 15.78 -8.97 -32.23
N TYR A 426 15.17 -9.60 -33.23
CA TYR A 426 13.81 -9.32 -33.67
C TYR A 426 12.90 -10.47 -33.29
N ILE A 427 11.76 -10.18 -32.68
CA ILE A 427 10.69 -11.10 -32.35
C ILE A 427 9.53 -10.84 -33.32
N PRO A 428 9.25 -11.78 -34.25
CA PRO A 428 8.15 -11.60 -35.21
C PRO A 428 6.77 -11.59 -34.53
N ILE A 429 5.78 -11.04 -35.25
CA ILE A 429 4.37 -11.15 -34.87
C ILE A 429 4.00 -12.64 -34.77
N ALA A 430 3.19 -12.99 -33.78
CA ALA A 430 2.71 -14.35 -33.50
C ALA A 430 3.80 -15.39 -33.17
N SER A 431 5.04 -14.99 -32.89
CA SER A 431 6.07 -15.89 -32.35
C SER A 431 5.94 -16.01 -30.83
N VAL A 432 6.03 -17.24 -30.32
CA VAL A 432 6.07 -17.54 -28.88
C VAL A 432 7.46 -17.21 -28.34
N HIS A 433 7.55 -16.31 -27.35
CA HIS A 433 8.84 -15.83 -26.90
C HIS A 433 8.90 -15.63 -25.38
N ARG A 434 10.14 -15.62 -24.86
CA ARG A 434 10.46 -15.37 -23.45
C ARG A 434 11.81 -14.68 -23.33
N LEU A 435 11.90 -13.73 -22.40
CA LEU A 435 13.15 -13.13 -21.94
C LEU A 435 13.49 -13.65 -20.54
N ARG A 436 14.73 -14.11 -20.34
CA ARG A 436 15.25 -14.55 -19.05
C ARG A 436 16.61 -13.94 -18.78
N ASN A 437 16.88 -13.59 -17.53
CA ASN A 437 18.19 -13.22 -17.04
C ASN A 437 18.89 -14.44 -16.43
N PRO A 438 19.84 -15.10 -17.12
CA PRO A 438 20.60 -16.22 -16.56
C PRO A 438 21.77 -15.75 -15.66
N GLY A 439 22.05 -14.44 -15.64
CA GLY A 439 23.19 -13.83 -14.98
C GLY A 439 23.00 -13.61 -13.48
N LYS A 440 24.03 -13.02 -12.85
CA LYS A 440 24.05 -12.63 -11.42
C LYS A 440 23.88 -11.13 -11.20
N ILE A 441 23.83 -10.34 -12.26
CA ILE A 441 23.59 -8.91 -12.25
C ILE A 441 22.26 -8.63 -12.94
N PRO A 442 21.60 -7.49 -12.71
CA PRO A 442 20.41 -7.09 -13.46
C PRO A 442 20.69 -7.11 -14.97
N LEU A 443 19.71 -7.59 -15.74
CA LEU A 443 19.67 -7.49 -17.18
C LEU A 443 18.85 -6.28 -17.58
N GLU A 444 19.42 -5.39 -18.38
CA GLU A 444 18.70 -4.24 -18.92
C GLU A 444 18.58 -4.34 -20.43
N ILE A 445 17.38 -4.15 -20.95
CA ILE A 445 17.12 -4.12 -22.39
C ILE A 445 16.27 -2.91 -22.78
N ILE A 446 16.46 -2.44 -24.01
CA ILE A 446 15.49 -1.58 -24.69
C ILE A 446 14.64 -2.46 -25.59
N GLU A 447 13.34 -2.42 -25.37
CA GLU A 447 12.33 -3.07 -26.20
C GLU A 447 11.62 -2.02 -27.05
N VAL A 448 11.60 -2.22 -28.35
CA VAL A 448 10.78 -1.42 -29.28
C VAL A 448 9.68 -2.32 -29.81
N GLN A 449 8.46 -2.06 -29.38
CA GLN A 449 7.24 -2.68 -29.90
C GLN A 449 6.74 -1.89 -31.10
N SER A 450 6.33 -2.56 -32.17
CA SER A 450 5.74 -1.92 -33.34
C SER A 450 4.59 -2.75 -33.90
N GLY A 451 3.45 -2.11 -34.20
CA GLY A 451 2.29 -2.82 -34.67
C GLY A 451 1.04 -1.98 -34.84
N SER A 452 -0.05 -2.62 -35.19
CA SER A 452 -1.36 -1.97 -35.34
C SER A 452 -2.11 -1.84 -34.02
N TYR A 453 -1.75 -2.64 -33.00
CA TYR A 453 -2.31 -2.64 -31.67
C TYR A 453 -1.23 -2.97 -30.63
N LEU A 454 -1.16 -2.21 -29.55
CA LEU A 454 -0.11 -2.29 -28.54
C LEU A 454 -0.66 -2.53 -27.12
N GLY A 455 -1.97 -2.83 -26.98
CA GLY A 455 -2.62 -3.07 -25.70
C GLY A 455 -2.05 -4.31 -24.99
N GLU A 456 -2.03 -4.28 -23.66
CA GLU A 456 -1.57 -5.40 -22.83
C GLU A 456 -2.52 -6.62 -22.90
N ASP A 457 -3.75 -6.43 -23.36
CA ASP A 457 -4.75 -7.48 -23.64
C ASP A 457 -4.46 -8.29 -24.92
N ASP A 458 -3.48 -7.84 -25.78
CA ASP A 458 -2.93 -8.62 -26.89
C ASP A 458 -1.92 -9.70 -26.43
N ILE A 459 -1.63 -9.78 -25.12
CA ILE A 459 -0.67 -10.77 -24.59
C ILE A 459 -1.37 -12.09 -24.31
N GLU A 460 -1.05 -13.13 -25.09
CA GLU A 460 -1.39 -14.51 -24.78
C GLU A 460 -0.24 -15.17 -24.01
N ARG A 461 -0.51 -15.64 -22.77
CA ARG A 461 0.50 -16.25 -21.88
C ARG A 461 0.33 -17.77 -21.85
N PHE A 462 1.38 -18.52 -22.19
CA PHE A 462 1.41 -19.98 -22.20
C PHE A 462 1.95 -20.55 -20.90
N GLU A 463 3.01 -19.95 -20.35
CA GLU A 463 3.61 -20.29 -19.06
C GLU A 463 3.91 -19.03 -18.28
N ASP A 464 3.41 -18.95 -17.07
CA ASP A 464 3.68 -17.85 -16.15
C ASP A 464 3.97 -18.40 -14.75
N VAL A 465 5.25 -18.41 -14.38
CA VAL A 465 5.72 -18.86 -13.05
C VAL A 465 5.18 -17.99 -11.89
N TYR A 466 4.52 -16.88 -12.20
CA TYR A 466 3.97 -15.94 -11.24
C TYR A 466 2.44 -15.99 -11.12
N GLY A 467 1.79 -16.98 -11.78
CA GLY A 467 0.35 -17.27 -11.61
C GLY A 467 -0.63 -16.28 -12.26
N ARG A 468 -0.22 -15.54 -13.33
CA ARG A 468 -1.08 -14.56 -14.03
C ARG A 468 -1.84 -15.14 -15.23
N THR A 469 -1.87 -16.47 -15.39
CA THR A 469 -2.66 -17.12 -16.44
C THR A 469 -4.13 -17.08 -16.06
N SER A 470 -4.98 -16.49 -16.90
CA SER A 470 -6.43 -16.50 -16.70
C SER A 470 -7.01 -17.90 -17.00
N GLU A 471 -7.75 -18.48 -16.08
CA GLU A 471 -8.53 -19.73 -16.28
C GLU A 471 -9.69 -19.59 -17.30
N SER A 472 -9.72 -18.57 -18.15
CA SER A 472 -10.83 -18.28 -19.06
C SER A 472 -10.76 -18.97 -20.44
N ALA A 473 -9.83 -19.91 -20.68
CA ALA A 473 -9.68 -20.57 -21.99
C ALA A 473 -10.09 -22.04 -22.05
N GLN A 474 -10.77 -22.61 -21.06
CA GLN A 474 -11.20 -24.02 -21.07
C GLN A 474 -12.72 -24.26 -21.02
N CYS A 475 -13.52 -23.43 -21.65
CA CYS A 475 -14.95 -23.76 -21.90
C CYS A 475 -15.36 -23.38 -23.31
N GLY A 476 -14.91 -24.13 -24.31
CA GLY A 476 -15.29 -23.85 -25.70
C GLY A 476 -14.86 -24.90 -26.69
N GLY A 477 -14.94 -26.20 -26.37
CA GLY A 477 -14.52 -27.26 -27.30
C GLY A 477 -15.24 -28.58 -27.14
N ALA A 478 -16.56 -28.59 -27.04
CA ALA A 478 -17.33 -29.83 -27.19
C ALA A 478 -18.81 -29.54 -27.49
N VAL A 479 -19.13 -29.18 -28.74
CA VAL A 479 -20.50 -29.33 -29.24
C VAL A 479 -20.49 -29.81 -30.69
N LYS A 480 -20.78 -31.10 -30.87
CA LYS A 480 -21.61 -31.75 -31.87
C LYS A 480 -21.07 -31.91 -33.29
N ALA A 481 -20.52 -33.09 -33.50
CA ALA A 481 -20.84 -33.89 -34.66
C ALA A 481 -21.98 -34.84 -34.28
N ALA A 482 -23.22 -34.60 -34.73
CA ALA A 482 -24.26 -35.64 -34.96
C ALA A 482 -25.47 -35.04 -35.69
N SER A 483 -25.73 -35.66 -36.85
CA SER A 483 -27.03 -35.84 -37.53
C SER A 483 -27.66 -34.68 -38.27
N GLN A 484 -27.64 -34.76 -39.46
CA GLN A 484 -28.46 -35.04 -40.66
C GLN A 484 -28.12 -34.13 -41.81
#